data_d8600b75e9feb9a38d65f129045a589b
#
_entry.id   d8600b75e9feb9a38d65f129045a589b
#
_cell.length_a   1.000
_cell.length_b   1.000
_cell.length_c   1.000
_cell.angle_alpha   90.00
_cell.angle_beta   90.00
_cell.angle_gamma   90.00
#
_symmetry.space_group_name_H-M   'P 1'
#
loop_
_entity.id
_entity.type
_entity.pdbx_description
1 polymer ?
#
loop_
_entity_poly.entity_id
_entity_poly.type
_entity_poly.pdbx_seq_one_letter_code
_entity_poly.pdbx_strand_id
1 'polypeptide(L)'
;MPVDPAIAPDLLPPMIAPATTALVVIDVQVDFVAKQGAAGGWGIDLDRLEPPLQRIEQLIAAARAKGMTLVFARVVTRDSTDSRALKLLHARKGRPPQALAICRADTPGADYYRIAPQKGDIEVEKRLYSCFNGTDLDARLRARGVETLVITGFTTDCCIDCTARDAFHLNYNVFLVSDACDAYEQDLHDGALNGLSKNCALLTDSAAVLAAWS
;
A
#
# COMPACT_ATOMS: atom_id res chain seq x y z
N MET A 1 13.34 -9.53 1.27
CA MET A 1 14.54 -9.16 0.47
C MET A 1 15.34 -8.14 1.25
N PRO A 2 16.68 -8.11 1.14
CA PRO A 2 17.49 -7.12 1.84
C PRO A 2 17.23 -5.71 1.30
N VAL A 3 17.54 -4.71 2.13
CA VAL A 3 17.64 -3.30 1.72
C VAL A 3 18.46 -3.19 0.43
N ASP A 4 18.06 -2.31 -0.46
CA ASP A 4 18.77 -2.09 -1.72
C ASP A 4 20.24 -1.74 -1.39
N PRO A 5 21.21 -2.51 -1.87
CA PRO A 5 22.64 -2.29 -1.56
C PRO A 5 23.15 -0.92 -2.04
N ALA A 6 22.39 -0.21 -2.87
CA ALA A 6 22.68 1.16 -3.26
C ALA A 6 22.40 2.19 -2.15
N ILE A 7 21.66 1.82 -1.09
CA ILE A 7 21.33 2.72 0.03
C ILE A 7 22.27 2.41 1.19
N ALA A 8 23.36 3.16 1.31
CA ALA A 8 24.14 3.13 2.55
C ALA A 8 23.29 3.68 3.72
N PRO A 9 23.41 3.12 4.95
CA PRO A 9 22.56 3.49 6.07
C PRO A 9 22.54 4.99 6.42
N ASP A 10 23.63 5.68 6.14
CA ASP A 10 23.79 7.13 6.34
C ASP A 10 23.11 7.98 5.26
N LEU A 11 22.77 7.39 4.11
CA LEU A 11 22.10 8.07 3.01
C LEU A 11 20.58 8.02 3.11
N LEU A 12 20.01 7.05 3.83
CA LEU A 12 18.56 6.91 3.92
C LEU A 12 17.87 8.09 4.66
N PRO A 13 18.37 8.59 5.81
CA PRO A 13 17.69 9.66 6.54
C PRO A 13 17.40 10.92 5.71
N PRO A 14 18.34 11.49 4.93
CA PRO A 14 18.02 12.64 4.09
C PRO A 14 17.07 12.33 2.94
N MET A 15 17.04 11.07 2.43
CA MET A 15 16.16 10.66 1.32
C MET A 15 14.69 10.53 1.73
N ILE A 16 14.45 10.19 3.01
CA ILE A 16 13.10 10.04 3.58
C ILE A 16 12.84 11.04 4.71
N ALA A 17 13.38 12.26 4.57
CA ALA A 17 13.22 13.31 5.57
C ALA A 17 11.74 13.59 5.89
N PRO A 18 11.32 13.65 7.16
CA PRO A 18 9.91 13.76 7.57
C PRO A 18 9.15 14.92 6.92
N ALA A 19 9.81 16.04 6.66
CA ALA A 19 9.17 17.25 6.14
C ALA A 19 8.65 17.11 4.70
N THR A 20 9.29 16.27 3.88
CA THR A 20 8.97 16.09 2.45
C THR A 20 8.55 14.67 2.09
N THR A 21 8.37 13.81 3.10
CA THR A 21 8.00 12.41 2.92
C THR A 21 6.59 12.13 3.41
N ALA A 22 5.85 11.31 2.66
CA ALA A 22 4.61 10.71 3.12
C ALA A 22 4.77 9.21 3.35
N LEU A 23 4.25 8.71 4.49
CA LEU A 23 4.00 7.28 4.67
C LEU A 23 2.66 6.93 4.03
N VAL A 24 2.68 6.02 3.06
CA VAL A 24 1.49 5.56 2.33
C VAL A 24 1.15 4.14 2.75
N VAL A 25 -0.02 3.98 3.38
CA VAL A 25 -0.54 2.71 3.87
C VAL A 25 -1.68 2.27 2.97
N ILE A 26 -1.49 1.15 2.27
CA ILE A 26 -2.37 0.70 1.20
C ILE A 26 -3.14 -0.55 1.61
N ASP A 27 -4.48 -0.49 1.54
CA ASP A 27 -5.42 -1.61 1.60
C ASP A 27 -5.28 -2.53 2.82
N VAL A 28 -4.95 -1.96 3.98
CA VAL A 28 -5.03 -2.69 5.26
C VAL A 28 -6.51 -2.74 5.67
N GLN A 29 -7.30 -3.54 4.94
CA GLN A 29 -8.76 -3.64 5.09
C GLN A 29 -9.20 -5.05 5.49
N VAL A 30 -10.36 -5.14 6.14
CA VAL A 30 -10.92 -6.41 6.63
C VAL A 30 -10.99 -7.48 5.54
N ASP A 31 -11.49 -7.15 4.34
CA ASP A 31 -11.61 -8.12 3.26
C ASP A 31 -10.28 -8.68 2.75
N PHE A 32 -9.18 -7.93 2.90
CA PHE A 32 -7.87 -8.35 2.39
C PHE A 32 -7.00 -9.05 3.43
N VAL A 33 -7.11 -8.68 4.71
CA VAL A 33 -6.11 -9.12 5.70
C VAL A 33 -6.70 -9.85 6.90
N ALA A 34 -8.03 -9.84 7.08
CA ALA A 34 -8.66 -10.47 8.23
C ALA A 34 -9.28 -11.83 7.87
N LYS A 35 -9.18 -12.80 8.79
CA LYS A 35 -9.75 -14.15 8.59
C LYS A 35 -11.28 -14.14 8.38
N GLN A 36 -11.97 -13.15 8.93
CA GLN A 36 -13.41 -12.94 8.74
C GLN A 36 -13.77 -12.16 7.46
N GLY A 37 -12.77 -11.62 6.75
CA GLY A 37 -12.95 -10.93 5.47
C GLY A 37 -13.01 -11.90 4.28
N ALA A 38 -13.13 -11.35 3.07
CA ALA A 38 -13.23 -12.13 1.84
C ALA A 38 -12.01 -13.05 1.63
N ALA A 39 -10.80 -12.58 1.91
CA ALA A 39 -9.57 -13.36 1.76
C ALA A 39 -9.52 -14.60 2.64
N GLY A 40 -10.19 -14.61 3.80
CA GLY A 40 -10.29 -15.77 4.66
C GLY A 40 -11.01 -16.95 4.01
N GLY A 41 -11.85 -16.71 3.00
CA GLY A 41 -12.52 -17.75 2.22
C GLY A 41 -11.73 -18.26 1.01
N TRP A 42 -10.54 -17.71 0.71
CA TRP A 42 -9.79 -18.06 -0.50
C TRP A 42 -8.82 -19.24 -0.32
N GLY A 43 -8.73 -19.80 0.88
CA GLY A 43 -7.85 -20.96 1.16
C GLY A 43 -6.36 -20.59 1.23
N ILE A 44 -6.05 -19.32 1.48
CA ILE A 44 -4.69 -18.81 1.66
C ILE A 44 -4.33 -18.69 3.14
N ASP A 45 -3.05 -18.78 3.45
CA ASP A 45 -2.54 -18.56 4.79
C ASP A 45 -2.41 -17.06 5.08
N LEU A 46 -3.39 -16.51 5.81
CA LEU A 46 -3.38 -15.10 6.23
C LEU A 46 -2.47 -14.83 7.44
N ASP A 47 -2.00 -15.85 8.16
CA ASP A 47 -1.10 -15.65 9.30
C ASP A 47 0.26 -15.10 8.86
N ARG A 48 0.65 -15.32 7.61
CA ARG A 48 1.81 -14.68 6.99
C ARG A 48 1.75 -13.14 6.94
N LEU A 49 0.55 -12.55 6.96
CA LEU A 49 0.36 -11.11 6.93
C LEU A 49 0.54 -10.44 8.30
N GLU A 50 0.58 -11.22 9.40
CA GLU A 50 0.70 -10.69 10.75
C GLU A 50 2.02 -9.91 10.99
N PRO A 51 3.21 -10.41 10.60
CA PRO A 51 4.44 -9.64 10.77
C PRO A 51 4.46 -8.31 10.00
N PRO A 52 4.08 -8.23 8.70
CA PRO A 52 3.96 -6.96 8.01
C PRO A 52 2.95 -6.00 8.67
N LEU A 53 1.80 -6.49 9.14
CA LEU A 53 0.80 -5.67 9.83
C LEU A 53 1.39 -4.98 11.08
N GLN A 54 2.12 -5.72 11.91
CA GLN A 54 2.77 -5.16 13.10
C GLN A 54 3.80 -4.08 12.74
N ARG A 55 4.56 -4.27 11.66
CA ARG A 55 5.52 -3.27 11.17
C ARG A 55 4.83 -2.02 10.64
N ILE A 56 3.72 -2.18 9.93
CA ILE A 56 2.89 -1.04 9.49
C ILE A 56 2.41 -0.22 10.68
N GLU A 57 1.93 -0.86 11.75
CA GLU A 57 1.51 -0.17 12.97
C GLU A 57 2.66 0.64 13.61
N GLN A 58 3.86 0.06 13.66
CA GLN A 58 5.06 0.73 14.19
C GLN A 58 5.46 1.94 13.32
N LEU A 59 5.43 1.78 11.98
CA LEU A 59 5.75 2.86 11.06
C LEU A 59 4.74 4.01 11.15
N ILE A 60 3.43 3.71 11.28
CA ILE A 60 2.39 4.71 11.49
C ILE A 60 2.67 5.49 12.79
N ALA A 61 3.00 4.80 13.87
CA ALA A 61 3.31 5.45 15.15
C ALA A 61 4.52 6.38 15.05
N ALA A 62 5.60 5.93 14.40
CA ALA A 62 6.81 6.73 14.19
C ALA A 62 6.54 7.95 13.30
N ALA A 63 5.85 7.77 12.17
CA ALA A 63 5.49 8.87 11.27
C ALA A 63 4.61 9.92 11.97
N ARG A 64 3.66 9.50 12.82
CA ARG A 64 2.85 10.42 13.63
C ARG A 64 3.69 11.20 14.63
N ALA A 65 4.62 10.54 15.33
CA ALA A 65 5.51 11.20 16.30
C ALA A 65 6.38 12.30 15.65
N LYS A 66 6.68 12.14 14.36
CA LYS A 66 7.44 13.13 13.56
C LYS A 66 6.55 14.16 12.83
N GLY A 67 5.23 14.11 12.99
CA GLY A 67 4.30 15.02 12.32
C GLY A 67 4.30 14.88 10.78
N MET A 68 4.63 13.69 10.26
CA MET A 68 4.71 13.42 8.83
C MET A 68 3.33 13.42 8.17
N THR A 69 3.32 13.58 6.86
CA THR A 69 2.13 13.29 6.06
C THR A 69 1.86 11.79 6.04
N LEU A 70 0.66 11.38 6.49
CA LEU A 70 0.19 10.01 6.38
C LEU A 70 -0.93 9.93 5.34
N VAL A 71 -0.87 8.89 4.52
CA VAL A 71 -1.90 8.52 3.54
C VAL A 71 -2.44 7.15 3.89
N PHE A 72 -3.75 7.07 4.07
CA PHE A 72 -4.49 5.81 4.22
C PHE A 72 -5.31 5.60 2.96
N ALA A 73 -4.94 4.60 2.16
CA ALA A 73 -5.66 4.25 0.95
C ALA A 73 -6.47 2.97 1.16
N ARG A 74 -7.70 2.97 0.68
CA ARG A 74 -8.57 1.80 0.70
C ARG A 74 -9.33 1.63 -0.61
N VAL A 75 -9.55 0.39 -1.01
CA VAL A 75 -10.49 0.05 -2.08
C VAL A 75 -11.91 0.19 -1.55
N VAL A 76 -12.76 0.90 -2.27
CA VAL A 76 -14.20 0.93 -2.02
C VAL A 76 -14.93 0.67 -3.31
N THR A 77 -15.57 -0.48 -3.42
CA THR A 77 -16.27 -0.92 -4.64
C THR A 77 -17.78 -0.71 -4.52
N ARG A 78 -18.42 -0.50 -5.65
CA ARG A 78 -19.88 -0.38 -5.80
C ARG A 78 -20.28 -0.98 -7.14
N ASP A 79 -21.42 -1.64 -7.23
CA ASP A 79 -21.92 -2.23 -8.48
C ASP A 79 -21.98 -1.22 -9.63
N SER A 80 -22.33 0.04 -9.31
CA SER A 80 -22.41 1.16 -10.27
C SER A 80 -21.04 1.65 -10.76
N THR A 81 -19.96 1.39 -10.03
CA THR A 81 -18.60 1.87 -10.33
C THR A 81 -17.61 0.76 -10.63
N ASP A 82 -18.03 -0.50 -10.58
CA ASP A 82 -17.16 -1.63 -10.91
C ASP A 82 -16.63 -1.52 -12.34
N SER A 83 -15.32 -1.66 -12.46
CA SER A 83 -14.62 -1.54 -13.74
C SER A 83 -15.12 -2.56 -14.76
N ARG A 84 -15.49 -2.08 -15.96
CA ARG A 84 -15.81 -2.94 -17.09
C ARG A 84 -14.66 -3.90 -17.43
N ALA A 85 -13.42 -3.40 -17.40
CA ALA A 85 -12.22 -4.21 -17.69
C ALA A 85 -12.05 -5.34 -16.66
N LEU A 86 -12.26 -5.04 -15.38
CA LEU A 86 -12.18 -6.05 -14.31
C LEU A 86 -13.30 -7.09 -14.43
N LYS A 87 -14.54 -6.66 -14.72
CA LYS A 87 -15.67 -7.57 -15.00
C LYS A 87 -15.34 -8.55 -16.13
N LEU A 88 -14.79 -8.03 -17.24
CA LEU A 88 -14.40 -8.87 -18.39
C LEU A 88 -13.25 -9.81 -18.06
N LEU A 89 -12.24 -9.34 -17.32
CA LEU A 89 -11.12 -10.17 -16.88
C LEU A 89 -11.60 -11.35 -16.02
N HIS A 90 -12.45 -11.06 -15.03
CA HIS A 90 -13.01 -12.10 -14.16
C HIS A 90 -13.84 -13.12 -14.96
N ALA A 91 -14.73 -12.65 -15.83
CA ALA A 91 -15.55 -13.53 -16.67
C ALA A 91 -14.69 -14.44 -17.56
N ARG A 92 -13.63 -13.88 -18.19
CA ARG A 92 -12.68 -14.68 -19.03
C ARG A 92 -11.86 -15.69 -18.24
N LYS A 93 -11.61 -15.41 -16.94
CA LYS A 93 -10.95 -16.36 -16.03
C LYS A 93 -11.93 -17.34 -15.38
N GLY A 94 -13.20 -17.36 -15.78
CA GLY A 94 -14.24 -18.23 -15.20
C GLY A 94 -14.58 -17.92 -13.74
N ARG A 95 -14.24 -16.73 -13.26
CA ARG A 95 -14.57 -16.33 -11.89
C ARG A 95 -16.03 -15.89 -11.80
N PRO A 96 -16.74 -16.26 -10.72
CA PRO A 96 -18.14 -15.85 -10.55
C PRO A 96 -18.25 -14.33 -10.35
N PRO A 97 -19.39 -13.70 -10.74
CA PRO A 97 -19.59 -12.25 -10.53
C PRO A 97 -19.38 -11.78 -9.09
N GLN A 98 -19.68 -12.63 -8.12
CA GLN A 98 -19.50 -12.36 -6.69
C GLN A 98 -18.03 -12.15 -6.30
N ALA A 99 -17.07 -12.67 -7.09
CA ALA A 99 -15.64 -12.44 -6.86
C ALA A 99 -15.22 -10.95 -7.02
N LEU A 100 -16.11 -10.11 -7.56
CA LEU A 100 -15.95 -8.65 -7.60
C LEU A 100 -16.46 -7.94 -6.34
N ALA A 101 -17.24 -8.64 -5.51
CA ALA A 101 -17.85 -8.07 -4.31
C ALA A 101 -16.88 -8.00 -3.14
N ILE A 102 -15.73 -7.34 -3.36
CA ILE A 102 -14.66 -7.15 -2.36
C ILE A 102 -14.68 -5.69 -1.94
N CYS A 103 -14.50 -5.43 -0.65
CA CYS A 103 -14.50 -4.08 -0.07
C CYS A 103 -15.70 -3.25 -0.54
N ARG A 104 -16.89 -3.85 -0.49
CA ARG A 104 -18.12 -3.16 -0.86
C ARG A 104 -18.40 -2.00 0.08
N ALA A 105 -18.76 -0.86 -0.47
CA ALA A 105 -19.18 0.30 0.31
C ALA A 105 -20.27 -0.10 1.31
N ASP A 106 -20.21 0.51 2.47
CA ASP A 106 -21.17 0.31 3.56
C ASP A 106 -21.21 -1.13 4.12
N THR A 107 -20.12 -1.90 3.92
CA THR A 107 -19.92 -3.22 4.53
C THR A 107 -18.66 -3.26 5.38
N PRO A 108 -18.59 -4.11 6.41
CA PRO A 108 -17.38 -4.27 7.23
C PRO A 108 -16.13 -4.66 6.43
N GLY A 109 -16.29 -5.29 5.27
CA GLY A 109 -15.18 -5.68 4.40
C GLY A 109 -14.35 -4.50 3.88
N ALA A 110 -14.99 -3.32 3.72
CA ALA A 110 -14.33 -2.10 3.28
C ALA A 110 -13.64 -1.32 4.41
N ASP A 111 -13.89 -1.69 5.67
CA ASP A 111 -13.32 -0.99 6.83
C ASP A 111 -11.82 -1.26 6.96
N TYR A 112 -11.09 -0.32 7.55
CA TYR A 112 -9.70 -0.53 7.95
C TYR A 112 -9.60 -1.62 9.02
N TYR A 113 -8.54 -2.39 8.97
CA TYR A 113 -8.26 -3.45 9.95
C TYR A 113 -7.11 -3.05 10.86
N ARG A 114 -7.38 -2.95 12.18
CA ARG A 114 -6.42 -2.61 13.26
C ARG A 114 -5.81 -1.20 13.19
N ILE A 115 -5.92 -0.52 12.06
CA ILE A 115 -5.43 0.84 11.86
C ILE A 115 -6.62 1.75 11.54
N ALA A 116 -6.44 3.05 11.74
CA ALA A 116 -7.43 4.03 11.34
C ALA A 116 -6.77 5.38 11.00
N PRO A 117 -7.27 6.09 9.98
CA PRO A 117 -6.87 7.47 9.74
C PRO A 117 -7.31 8.35 10.91
N GLN A 118 -6.56 9.41 11.16
CA GLN A 118 -6.88 10.44 12.15
C GLN A 118 -7.10 11.78 11.46
N LYS A 119 -7.67 12.73 12.22
CA LYS A 119 -7.87 14.10 11.71
C LYS A 119 -6.54 14.68 11.22
N GLY A 120 -6.49 15.06 9.97
CA GLY A 120 -5.30 15.61 9.32
C GLY A 120 -4.60 14.64 8.37
N ASP A 121 -4.85 13.33 8.48
CA ASP A 121 -4.35 12.35 7.51
C ASP A 121 -5.03 12.52 6.15
N ILE A 122 -4.38 12.04 5.12
CA ILE A 122 -4.97 11.92 3.79
C ILE A 122 -5.67 10.56 3.73
N GLU A 123 -6.98 10.55 3.59
CA GLU A 123 -7.73 9.33 3.27
C GLU A 123 -8.07 9.31 1.78
N VAL A 124 -7.83 8.16 1.13
CA VAL A 124 -8.06 7.94 -0.31
C VAL A 124 -8.98 6.74 -0.49
N GLU A 125 -10.14 6.97 -1.08
CA GLU A 125 -10.97 5.89 -1.61
C GLU A 125 -10.66 5.67 -3.09
N LYS A 126 -10.17 4.50 -3.43
CA LYS A 126 -9.87 4.09 -4.81
C LYS A 126 -10.79 2.95 -5.26
N ARG A 127 -10.98 2.85 -6.57
CA ARG A 127 -11.88 1.84 -7.17
C ARG A 127 -11.17 0.63 -7.73
N LEU A 128 -9.88 0.80 -8.03
CA LEU A 128 -8.98 -0.22 -8.58
C LEU A 128 -7.66 -0.18 -7.80
N TYR A 129 -6.59 -0.55 -8.43
CA TYR A 129 -5.32 -0.88 -7.79
C TYR A 129 -4.51 0.35 -7.34
N SER A 130 -4.20 1.26 -8.27
CA SER A 130 -3.38 2.42 -7.97
C SER A 130 -4.11 3.46 -7.12
N CYS A 131 -3.41 4.01 -6.12
CA CYS A 131 -3.90 5.11 -5.28
C CYS A 131 -4.06 6.42 -6.04
N PHE A 132 -3.43 6.57 -7.21
CA PHE A 132 -3.48 7.77 -8.03
C PHE A 132 -4.57 7.74 -9.10
N ASN A 133 -5.02 6.53 -9.50
CA ASN A 133 -5.97 6.38 -10.59
C ASN A 133 -7.38 6.85 -10.19
N GLY A 134 -7.80 7.98 -10.74
CA GLY A 134 -9.13 8.56 -10.53
C GLY A 134 -9.34 9.14 -9.13
N THR A 135 -8.28 9.53 -8.45
CA THR A 135 -8.27 10.19 -7.13
C THR A 135 -7.59 11.56 -7.20
N ASP A 136 -7.66 12.32 -6.12
CA ASP A 136 -7.00 13.62 -5.95
C ASP A 136 -5.67 13.53 -5.19
N LEU A 137 -5.11 12.31 -5.01
CA LEU A 137 -3.96 12.07 -4.14
C LEU A 137 -2.75 12.92 -4.55
N ASP A 138 -2.41 12.98 -5.84
CA ASP A 138 -1.26 13.77 -6.31
C ASP A 138 -1.37 15.25 -5.93
N ALA A 139 -2.52 15.84 -6.16
CA ALA A 139 -2.76 17.24 -5.81
C ALA A 139 -2.63 17.50 -4.29
N ARG A 140 -3.14 16.57 -3.45
CA ARG A 140 -3.07 16.67 -1.98
C ARG A 140 -1.66 16.49 -1.45
N LEU A 141 -0.86 15.61 -2.05
CA LEU A 141 0.55 15.41 -1.70
C LEU A 141 1.38 16.63 -2.07
N ARG A 142 1.22 17.14 -3.30
CA ARG A 142 1.94 18.36 -3.74
C ARG A 142 1.58 19.58 -2.91
N ALA A 143 0.33 19.74 -2.53
CA ALA A 143 -0.10 20.85 -1.64
C ALA A 143 0.57 20.80 -0.26
N ARG A 144 1.15 19.64 0.14
CA ARG A 144 1.91 19.47 1.39
C ARG A 144 3.43 19.45 1.18
N GLY A 145 3.91 19.72 -0.04
CA GLY A 145 5.33 19.69 -0.36
C GLY A 145 5.95 18.29 -0.32
N VAL A 146 5.15 17.24 -0.51
CA VAL A 146 5.65 15.86 -0.50
C VAL A 146 6.39 15.57 -1.82
N GLU A 147 7.61 15.06 -1.70
CA GLU A 147 8.49 14.66 -2.80
C GLU A 147 8.80 13.16 -2.78
N THR A 148 8.68 12.54 -1.61
CA THR A 148 9.05 11.13 -1.38
C THR A 148 7.89 10.35 -0.79
N LEU A 149 7.68 9.13 -1.28
CA LEU A 149 6.70 8.20 -0.76
C LEU A 149 7.38 6.96 -0.19
N VAL A 150 7.09 6.67 1.08
CA VAL A 150 7.44 5.41 1.75
C VAL A 150 6.17 4.57 1.75
N ILE A 151 6.14 3.50 0.94
CA ILE A 151 4.94 2.72 0.66
C ILE A 151 4.95 1.41 1.43
N THR A 152 3.80 1.09 2.05
CA THR A 152 3.52 -0.12 2.82
C THR A 152 2.10 -0.63 2.51
N GLY A 153 1.80 -1.88 2.88
CA GLY A 153 0.44 -2.44 2.80
C GLY A 153 0.32 -3.70 1.95
N PHE A 154 -0.84 -3.86 1.29
CA PHE A 154 -1.23 -5.08 0.57
C PHE A 154 -1.95 -4.77 -0.75
N THR A 155 -1.82 -5.60 -1.80
CA THR A 155 -0.80 -6.63 -1.99
C THR A 155 0.33 -6.09 -2.84
N THR A 156 1.55 -6.62 -2.60
CA THR A 156 2.77 -6.14 -3.25
C THR A 156 2.69 -6.22 -4.77
N ASP A 157 2.15 -7.31 -5.28
CA ASP A 157 2.03 -7.63 -6.71
C ASP A 157 0.92 -6.87 -7.45
N CYS A 158 0.08 -6.15 -6.72
CA CYS A 158 -1.12 -5.52 -7.29
C CYS A 158 -1.23 -4.03 -6.92
N CYS A 159 -1.84 -3.70 -5.78
CA CYS A 159 -2.12 -2.32 -5.41
C CYS A 159 -0.84 -1.52 -5.13
N ILE A 160 0.15 -2.15 -4.51
CA ILE A 160 1.46 -1.53 -4.25
C ILE A 160 2.22 -1.35 -5.56
N ASP A 161 2.33 -2.39 -6.39
CA ASP A 161 3.03 -2.32 -7.70
C ASP A 161 2.44 -1.20 -8.57
N CYS A 162 1.12 -1.17 -8.76
CA CYS A 162 0.46 -0.14 -9.55
C CYS A 162 0.68 1.26 -8.97
N THR A 163 0.59 1.43 -7.64
CA THR A 163 0.78 2.72 -6.99
C THR A 163 2.23 3.20 -7.10
N ALA A 164 3.21 2.32 -6.91
CA ALA A 164 4.63 2.65 -7.01
C ALA A 164 5.01 3.12 -8.43
N ARG A 165 4.50 2.44 -9.47
CA ARG A 165 4.73 2.83 -10.87
C ARG A 165 4.09 4.18 -11.20
N ASP A 166 2.84 4.39 -10.80
CA ASP A 166 2.16 5.67 -11.03
C ASP A 166 2.85 6.81 -10.25
N ALA A 167 3.28 6.58 -9.02
CA ALA A 167 4.06 7.53 -8.23
C ALA A 167 5.36 7.93 -8.95
N PHE A 168 6.10 6.96 -9.46
CA PHE A 168 7.33 7.20 -10.22
C PHE A 168 7.05 8.02 -11.49
N HIS A 169 5.99 7.70 -12.24
CA HIS A 169 5.58 8.47 -13.43
C HIS A 169 5.12 9.90 -13.08
N LEU A 170 4.63 10.12 -11.85
CA LEU A 170 4.31 11.44 -11.32
C LEU A 170 5.52 12.16 -10.71
N ASN A 171 6.72 11.58 -10.84
CA ASN A 171 7.99 12.18 -10.39
C ASN A 171 8.16 12.23 -8.86
N TYR A 172 7.61 11.25 -8.13
CA TYR A 172 7.93 11.01 -6.72
C TYR A 172 9.16 10.11 -6.58
N ASN A 173 9.97 10.33 -5.55
CA ASN A 173 10.92 9.34 -5.07
C ASN A 173 10.14 8.23 -4.35
N VAL A 174 10.33 6.98 -4.77
CA VAL A 174 9.54 5.85 -4.24
C VAL A 174 10.42 4.91 -3.45
N PHE A 175 10.05 4.69 -2.19
CA PHE A 175 10.62 3.67 -1.31
C PHE A 175 9.56 2.64 -0.97
N LEU A 176 9.92 1.35 -1.07
CA LEU A 176 9.07 0.26 -0.62
C LEU A 176 9.67 -0.34 0.64
N VAL A 177 8.87 -0.44 1.70
CA VAL A 177 9.25 -1.13 2.92
C VAL A 177 8.94 -2.60 2.74
N SER A 178 9.93 -3.37 2.25
CA SER A 178 9.75 -4.74 1.77
C SER A 178 9.17 -5.70 2.81
N ASP A 179 9.49 -5.52 4.09
CA ASP A 179 9.00 -6.34 5.20
C ASP A 179 7.71 -5.79 5.84
N ALA A 180 7.21 -4.64 5.38
CA ALA A 180 5.90 -4.07 5.70
C ALA A 180 4.95 -4.08 4.48
N CYS A 181 5.27 -4.91 3.50
CA CYS A 181 4.45 -5.28 2.36
C CYS A 181 4.39 -6.79 2.28
N ASP A 182 3.30 -7.35 1.74
CA ASP A 182 3.24 -8.77 1.39
C ASP A 182 2.21 -9.01 0.28
N ALA A 183 2.26 -10.19 -0.32
CA ALA A 183 1.25 -10.74 -1.21
C ALA A 183 0.74 -12.08 -0.67
N TYR A 184 -0.31 -12.62 -1.27
CA TYR A 184 -0.86 -13.90 -0.83
C TYR A 184 0.04 -15.09 -1.19
N GLU A 185 0.93 -14.91 -2.17
CA GLU A 185 1.89 -15.91 -2.63
C GLU A 185 3.30 -15.30 -2.60
N GLN A 186 4.29 -16.06 -2.13
CA GLN A 186 5.66 -15.56 -1.93
C GLN A 186 6.33 -15.18 -3.25
N ASP A 187 6.13 -15.96 -4.29
CA ASP A 187 6.69 -15.70 -5.62
C ASP A 187 6.14 -14.43 -6.27
N LEU A 188 4.85 -14.10 -6.01
CA LEU A 188 4.25 -12.84 -6.44
C LEU A 188 4.86 -11.64 -5.69
N HIS A 189 5.05 -11.78 -4.37
CA HIS A 189 5.72 -10.77 -3.57
C HIS A 189 7.15 -10.51 -4.06
N ASP A 190 7.96 -11.56 -4.16
CA ASP A 190 9.37 -11.47 -4.58
C ASP A 190 9.50 -10.95 -6.02
N GLY A 191 8.63 -11.42 -6.91
CA GLY A 191 8.59 -10.99 -8.31
C GLY A 191 8.27 -9.50 -8.46
N ALA A 192 7.29 -9.00 -7.72
CA ALA A 192 6.92 -7.60 -7.71
C ALA A 192 8.04 -6.72 -7.15
N LEU A 193 8.61 -7.05 -5.99
CA LEU A 193 9.73 -6.32 -5.40
C LEU A 193 10.94 -6.29 -6.34
N ASN A 194 11.29 -7.43 -6.96
CA ASN A 194 12.37 -7.49 -7.93
C ASN A 194 12.11 -6.57 -9.13
N GLY A 195 10.91 -6.60 -9.70
CA GLY A 195 10.55 -5.74 -10.83
C GLY A 195 10.56 -4.25 -10.49
N LEU A 196 10.03 -3.88 -9.32
CA LEU A 196 9.96 -2.50 -8.85
C LEU A 196 11.35 -1.94 -8.52
N SER A 197 12.22 -2.71 -7.87
CA SER A 197 13.58 -2.28 -7.52
C SER A 197 14.46 -2.00 -8.73
N LYS A 198 14.19 -2.64 -9.87
CA LYS A 198 14.96 -2.40 -11.10
C LYS A 198 14.55 -1.15 -11.85
N ASN A 199 13.29 -0.68 -11.64
CA ASN A 199 12.72 0.29 -12.58
C ASN A 199 12.20 1.58 -11.94
N CYS A 200 11.68 1.55 -10.72
CA CYS A 200 10.93 2.71 -10.20
C CYS A 200 10.91 2.89 -8.69
N ALA A 201 11.53 2.01 -7.90
CA ALA A 201 11.53 2.13 -6.45
C ALA A 201 12.85 1.66 -5.83
N LEU A 202 13.18 2.19 -4.66
CA LEU A 202 14.24 1.69 -3.80
C LEU A 202 13.63 0.81 -2.71
N LEU A 203 14.24 -0.34 -2.45
CA LEU A 203 13.80 -1.23 -1.37
C LEU A 203 14.49 -0.84 -0.05
N THR A 204 13.71 -0.77 1.01
CA THR A 204 14.18 -0.61 2.38
C THR A 204 13.44 -1.60 3.28
N ASP A 205 13.77 -1.65 4.55
CA ASP A 205 13.03 -2.39 5.56
C ASP A 205 12.53 -1.47 6.69
N SER A 206 11.61 -1.98 7.49
CA SER A 206 10.99 -1.22 8.58
C SER A 206 12.01 -0.76 9.63
N ALA A 207 13.03 -1.57 9.92
CA ALA A 207 14.05 -1.22 10.91
C ALA A 207 14.89 -0.02 10.45
N ALA A 208 15.31 0.00 9.18
CA ALA A 208 16.04 1.11 8.58
C ALA A 208 15.23 2.40 8.56
N VAL A 209 13.94 2.31 8.18
CA VAL A 209 13.03 3.46 8.17
C VAL A 209 12.82 4.01 9.59
N LEU A 210 12.56 3.15 10.58
CA LEU A 210 12.40 3.55 11.97
C LEU A 210 13.66 4.22 12.53
N ALA A 211 14.84 3.69 12.20
CA ALA A 211 16.12 4.30 12.58
C ALA A 211 16.32 5.68 11.92
N ALA A 212 15.90 5.84 10.65
CA ALA A 212 15.98 7.13 9.95
C ALA A 212 15.02 8.19 10.50
N TRP A 213 13.92 7.75 11.11
CA TRP A 213 12.92 8.62 11.74
C TRP A 213 13.05 8.72 13.27
N SER A 214 14.12 8.16 13.88
CA SER A 214 14.35 8.21 15.34
C SER A 214 14.75 9.59 15.91
#